data_200c56ec10e8fdcb6fb2835449ef505f
#
_entry.id   200c56ec10e8fdcb6fb2835449ef505f
#
_cell.length_a   1.000
_cell.length_b   1.000
_cell.length_c   1.000
_cell.angle_alpha   90.00
_cell.angle_beta   90.00
_cell.angle_gamma   90.00
#
_symmetry.space_group_name_H-M   'P 1'
#
loop_
_entity.id
_entity.type
_entity.pdbx_description
1 polymer ?
#
loop_
_entity_poly.entity_id
_entity_poly.type
_entity_poly.pdbx_seq_one_letter_code
_entity_poly.pdbx_strand_id
1 'polypeptide(L)'
;MKSTEGTASGRITRRPLLAGPILLGAAWVLATWPSDALAVSVDDPSMAGPLRDIWIGASDAKVTLIEYAAVTCSHCAAFHDRTLPAIRRRWIDTGRVRFALRGFPLNPLDTAAFMLARADGGRHYYAITDLLFERQATWAFAPNPLDAMRDLLRQAGFDRAKFDAVLADQALYDHVNRVQARAMEELGIHATPTLFVNNARHEGTLTAEAFDEIIIKLPA
;
A
#
# COMPACT_ATOMS: atom_id res chain seq x y z
N MET A 1 54.80 38.73 -50.24
CA MET A 1 56.13 39.38 -50.08
C MET A 1 56.68 38.87 -48.79
N LYS A 2 57.72 38.04 -48.94
CA LYS A 2 59.04 38.06 -48.28
C LYS A 2 59.01 38.01 -46.74
N SER A 3 59.39 36.87 -46.17
CA SER A 3 60.77 36.48 -45.72
C SER A 3 61.08 37.15 -44.36
N THR A 4 61.62 36.51 -43.37
CA THR A 4 62.82 35.66 -43.18
C THR A 4 62.86 35.13 -41.75
N GLU A 5 63.13 33.91 -41.52
CA GLU A 5 64.25 33.22 -40.88
C GLU A 5 64.94 33.89 -39.69
N GLY A 6 65.15 33.07 -38.66
CA GLY A 6 66.03 33.37 -37.53
C GLY A 6 66.19 32.20 -36.59
N THR A 7 67.17 31.34 -36.94
CA THR A 7 67.64 30.17 -36.16
C THR A 7 68.47 30.64 -34.94
N ALA A 8 68.26 30.05 -33.77
CA ALA A 8 69.26 30.00 -32.71
C ALA A 8 69.18 28.69 -31.92
N SER A 9 70.24 27.91 -32.11
CA SER A 9 70.57 26.67 -31.41
C SER A 9 71.09 26.98 -30.01
N GLY A 10 70.50 26.38 -29.00
CA GLY A 10 71.01 26.37 -27.63
C GLY A 10 70.98 24.96 -27.04
N ARG A 11 72.11 24.26 -27.09
CA ARG A 11 72.33 22.99 -26.39
C ARG A 11 72.31 23.22 -24.90
N ILE A 12 71.47 22.56 -24.15
CA ILE A 12 71.51 22.42 -22.71
C ILE A 12 71.50 20.95 -22.31
N THR A 13 72.53 20.62 -21.57
CA THR A 13 72.97 19.33 -21.05
C THR A 13 71.93 18.59 -20.23
N ARG A 14 71.78 17.28 -20.49
CA ARG A 14 70.99 16.32 -19.74
C ARG A 14 71.62 16.03 -18.38
N ARG A 15 70.87 16.29 -17.30
CA ARG A 15 71.09 15.65 -16.02
C ARG A 15 69.96 14.65 -15.77
N PRO A 16 70.23 13.38 -15.46
CA PRO A 16 69.18 12.45 -15.09
C PRO A 16 68.80 12.66 -13.61
N LEU A 17 67.59 13.08 -13.38
CA LEU A 17 66.97 13.02 -12.05
C LEU A 17 66.30 11.64 -11.91
N LEU A 18 66.81 10.86 -11.00
CA LEU A 18 66.25 9.63 -10.52
C LEU A 18 64.94 9.95 -9.77
N ALA A 19 63.82 9.78 -10.41
CA ALA A 19 62.51 9.83 -9.75
C ALA A 19 62.11 8.41 -9.38
N GLY A 20 62.15 8.11 -8.08
CA GLY A 20 61.60 6.86 -7.55
C GLY A 20 60.06 6.84 -7.63
N PRO A 21 59.43 5.66 -7.76
CA PRO A 21 57.99 5.56 -7.79
C PRO A 21 57.38 5.79 -6.41
N ILE A 22 56.65 6.88 -6.25
CA ILE A 22 55.76 7.08 -5.11
C ILE A 22 54.50 6.23 -5.37
N LEU A 23 54.44 5.07 -4.73
CA LEU A 23 53.24 4.27 -4.64
C LEU A 23 52.24 4.97 -3.72
N LEU A 24 51.39 5.82 -4.28
CA LEU A 24 50.20 6.33 -3.60
C LEU A 24 49.16 5.16 -3.61
N GLY A 25 49.19 4.39 -2.52
CA GLY A 25 48.15 3.45 -2.22
C GLY A 25 46.84 4.21 -1.93
N ALA A 26 45.96 4.33 -2.92
CA ALA A 26 44.60 4.77 -2.72
C ALA A 26 43.83 3.63 -2.01
N ALA A 27 43.78 3.67 -0.69
CA ALA A 27 42.90 2.85 0.10
C ALA A 27 41.46 3.31 -0.19
N TRP A 28 40.77 2.59 -1.08
CA TRP A 28 39.32 2.73 -1.25
C TRP A 28 38.67 2.21 0.02
N VAL A 29 38.34 3.10 0.95
CA VAL A 29 37.44 2.81 2.05
C VAL A 29 36.06 2.61 1.39
N LEU A 30 35.69 1.36 1.13
CA LEU A 30 34.31 0.98 0.82
C LEU A 30 33.51 1.29 2.11
N ALA A 31 32.97 2.50 2.19
CA ALA A 31 31.96 2.84 3.16
C ALA A 31 30.75 1.95 2.85
N THR A 32 30.67 0.80 3.50
CA THR A 32 29.43 0.05 3.59
C THR A 32 28.46 0.89 4.40
N TRP A 33 27.64 1.65 3.72
CA TRP A 33 26.50 2.30 4.35
C TRP A 33 25.59 1.16 4.81
N PRO A 34 25.19 1.13 6.09
CA PRO A 34 24.21 0.16 6.52
C PRO A 34 22.94 0.43 5.73
N SER A 35 22.59 -0.48 4.81
CA SER A 35 21.31 -0.49 4.10
C SER A 35 20.20 -1.03 4.99
N ASP A 36 20.24 -0.76 6.28
CA ASP A 36 19.11 -0.89 7.17
C ASP A 36 18.24 0.39 7.04
N ALA A 37 17.76 0.64 5.83
CA ALA A 37 16.50 1.35 5.70
C ALA A 37 15.50 0.46 6.43
N LEU A 38 15.08 0.90 7.64
CA LEU A 38 14.08 0.22 8.44
C LEU A 38 12.87 0.00 7.51
N ALA A 39 12.72 -1.22 7.01
CA ALA A 39 11.59 -1.57 6.16
C ALA A 39 10.34 -1.30 6.99
N VAL A 40 9.50 -0.37 6.52
CA VAL A 40 8.25 -0.02 7.23
C VAL A 40 7.42 -1.28 7.30
N SER A 41 7.03 -1.65 8.53
CA SER A 41 6.15 -2.80 8.74
C SER A 41 4.73 -2.43 8.33
N VAL A 42 4.05 -3.31 7.62
CA VAL A 42 2.62 -3.13 7.31
C VAL A 42 1.77 -3.05 8.59
N ASP A 43 2.23 -3.66 9.68
CA ASP A 43 1.56 -3.62 10.98
C ASP A 43 1.79 -2.30 11.74
N ASP A 44 2.64 -1.39 11.23
CA ASP A 44 2.81 -0.07 11.82
C ASP A 44 1.45 0.67 11.81
N PRO A 45 0.93 1.09 12.97
CA PRO A 45 -0.36 1.78 13.07
C PRO A 45 -0.43 3.06 12.23
N SER A 46 0.71 3.67 11.92
CA SER A 46 0.77 4.86 11.08
C SER A 46 0.38 4.58 9.63
N MET A 47 0.54 3.34 9.15
CA MET A 47 0.13 2.90 7.81
C MET A 47 -1.38 2.96 7.61
N ALA A 48 -2.15 2.80 8.68
CA ALA A 48 -3.61 2.94 8.67
C ALA A 48 -4.09 4.40 8.64
N GLY A 49 -3.17 5.36 8.73
CA GLY A 49 -3.49 6.78 8.80
C GLY A 49 -4.11 7.22 10.15
N PRO A 50 -4.57 8.47 10.25
CA PRO A 50 -4.99 9.07 11.52
C PRO A 50 -6.22 8.40 12.16
N LEU A 51 -7.11 7.79 11.36
CA LEU A 51 -8.30 7.11 11.86
C LEU A 51 -8.04 5.65 12.25
N ARG A 52 -6.81 5.17 12.10
CA ARG A 52 -6.38 3.80 12.43
C ARG A 52 -7.16 2.70 11.69
N ASP A 53 -6.72 1.45 11.87
CA ASP A 53 -7.44 0.28 11.36
C ASP A 53 -8.70 0.00 12.17
N ILE A 54 -9.70 -0.54 11.47
CA ILE A 54 -10.87 -1.16 12.08
C ILE A 54 -10.67 -2.67 11.95
N TRP A 55 -10.44 -3.32 13.08
CA TRP A 55 -10.12 -4.73 13.12
C TRP A 55 -11.38 -5.59 13.34
N ILE A 56 -11.43 -6.76 12.69
CA ILE A 56 -12.26 -7.89 13.08
C ILE A 56 -11.39 -9.04 13.57
N GLY A 57 -11.88 -9.77 14.58
CA GLY A 57 -11.14 -10.83 15.27
C GLY A 57 -10.63 -10.39 16.63
N ALA A 58 -9.94 -11.28 17.31
CA ALA A 58 -9.41 -11.05 18.65
C ALA A 58 -8.28 -10.02 18.62
N SER A 59 -8.27 -9.09 19.57
CA SER A 59 -7.24 -8.04 19.66
C SER A 59 -5.83 -8.58 19.93
N ASP A 60 -5.74 -9.76 20.55
CA ASP A 60 -4.51 -10.48 20.89
C ASP A 60 -4.15 -11.59 19.88
N ALA A 61 -4.88 -11.66 18.75
CA ALA A 61 -4.58 -12.59 17.67
C ALA A 61 -3.12 -12.48 17.24
N LYS A 62 -2.45 -13.64 17.13
CA LYS A 62 -1.01 -13.72 16.80
C LYS A 62 -0.70 -13.50 15.33
N VAL A 63 -1.73 -13.58 14.47
CA VAL A 63 -1.59 -13.38 13.04
C VAL A 63 -2.47 -12.21 12.60
N THR A 64 -1.90 -11.32 11.81
CA THR A 64 -2.62 -10.24 11.14
C THR A 64 -2.84 -10.59 9.68
N LEU A 65 -4.03 -10.33 9.17
CA LEU A 65 -4.34 -10.30 7.75
C LEU A 65 -4.77 -8.88 7.40
N ILE A 66 -3.98 -8.19 6.60
CA ILE A 66 -4.30 -6.84 6.12
C ILE A 66 -4.51 -6.90 4.61
N GLU A 67 -5.62 -6.36 4.15
CA GLU A 67 -5.94 -6.25 2.74
C GLU A 67 -5.93 -4.78 2.32
N TYR A 68 -5.20 -4.46 1.27
CA TYR A 68 -5.35 -3.22 0.52
C TYR A 68 -6.25 -3.48 -0.69
N ALA A 69 -7.43 -2.88 -0.71
CA ALA A 69 -8.46 -3.16 -1.69
C ALA A 69 -9.14 -1.90 -2.22
N ALA A 70 -9.71 -2.03 -3.42
CA ALA A 70 -10.63 -1.08 -4.02
C ALA A 70 -12.01 -1.71 -4.16
N VAL A 71 -13.07 -0.98 -3.83
CA VAL A 71 -14.44 -1.53 -3.90
C VAL A 71 -14.94 -1.70 -5.33
N THR A 72 -14.29 -1.03 -6.30
CA THR A 72 -14.57 -1.24 -7.74
C THR A 72 -13.75 -2.37 -8.36
N CYS A 73 -12.79 -2.96 -7.62
CA CYS A 73 -11.96 -4.06 -8.10
C CYS A 73 -12.72 -5.39 -8.03
N SER A 74 -12.92 -6.05 -9.18
CA SER A 74 -13.63 -7.33 -9.26
C SER A 74 -12.91 -8.47 -8.53
N HIS A 75 -11.58 -8.46 -8.50
CA HIS A 75 -10.80 -9.45 -7.74
C HIS A 75 -10.96 -9.27 -6.23
N CYS A 76 -11.07 -8.03 -5.74
CA CYS A 76 -11.37 -7.75 -4.34
C CYS A 76 -12.78 -8.24 -3.98
N ALA A 77 -13.78 -7.94 -4.82
CA ALA A 77 -15.13 -8.44 -4.61
C ALA A 77 -15.17 -9.98 -4.58
N ALA A 78 -14.45 -10.66 -5.49
CA ALA A 78 -14.36 -12.11 -5.50
C ALA A 78 -13.67 -12.67 -4.23
N PHE A 79 -12.67 -11.99 -3.69
CA PHE A 79 -12.03 -12.37 -2.43
C PHE A 79 -13.02 -12.25 -1.26
N HIS A 80 -13.76 -11.15 -1.17
CA HIS A 80 -14.77 -10.93 -0.13
C HIS A 80 -15.96 -11.89 -0.23
N ASP A 81 -16.37 -12.30 -1.44
CA ASP A 81 -17.46 -13.25 -1.67
C ASP A 81 -17.06 -14.70 -1.36
N ARG A 82 -15.87 -15.12 -1.80
CA ARG A 82 -15.51 -16.56 -1.87
C ARG A 82 -14.50 -16.97 -0.81
N THR A 83 -13.49 -16.13 -0.54
CA THR A 83 -12.33 -16.52 0.26
C THR A 83 -12.44 -16.02 1.70
N LEU A 84 -12.70 -14.74 1.91
CA LEU A 84 -12.74 -14.13 3.23
C LEU A 84 -13.76 -14.80 4.18
N PRO A 85 -14.97 -15.24 3.72
CA PRO A 85 -15.90 -15.94 4.60
C PRO A 85 -15.37 -17.27 5.14
N ALA A 86 -14.56 -17.99 4.36
CA ALA A 86 -13.91 -19.22 4.82
C ALA A 86 -12.79 -18.93 5.82
N ILE A 87 -11.94 -17.94 5.53
CA ILE A 87 -10.90 -17.46 6.43
C ILE A 87 -11.52 -16.99 7.75
N ARG A 88 -12.62 -16.23 7.68
CA ARG A 88 -13.33 -15.75 8.86
C ARG A 88 -13.76 -16.87 9.78
N ARG A 89 -14.49 -17.86 9.27
CA ARG A 89 -14.97 -19.00 10.07
C ARG A 89 -13.84 -19.85 10.64
N ARG A 90 -12.77 -20.07 9.88
CA ARG A 90 -11.69 -20.97 10.29
C ARG A 90 -10.69 -20.32 11.25
N TRP A 91 -10.41 -19.04 11.07
CA TRP A 91 -9.26 -18.39 11.70
C TRP A 91 -9.58 -17.11 12.46
N ILE A 92 -10.50 -16.24 11.95
CA ILE A 92 -10.83 -14.98 12.59
C ILE A 92 -11.77 -15.20 13.77
N ASP A 93 -12.87 -15.93 13.55
CA ASP A 93 -13.86 -16.21 14.59
C ASP A 93 -13.31 -17.14 15.69
N THR A 94 -12.23 -17.87 15.41
CA THR A 94 -11.49 -18.69 16.38
C THR A 94 -10.43 -17.92 17.17
N GLY A 95 -10.22 -16.63 16.85
CA GLY A 95 -9.29 -15.74 17.55
C GLY A 95 -7.83 -15.89 17.11
N ARG A 96 -7.50 -16.76 16.15
CA ARG A 96 -6.12 -16.93 15.69
C ARG A 96 -5.64 -15.83 14.78
N VAL A 97 -6.53 -15.27 13.97
CA VAL A 97 -6.27 -14.20 13.00
C VAL A 97 -7.13 -12.99 13.33
N ARG A 98 -6.58 -11.79 13.17
CA ARG A 98 -7.36 -10.55 13.04
C ARG A 98 -7.20 -9.99 11.66
N PHE A 99 -8.25 -9.39 11.13
CA PHE A 99 -8.29 -8.84 9.78
C PHE A 99 -8.55 -7.34 9.78
N ALA A 100 -7.86 -6.62 8.90
CA ALA A 100 -8.17 -5.23 8.58
C ALA A 100 -8.21 -5.01 7.07
N LEU A 101 -9.24 -4.27 6.63
CA LEU A 101 -9.37 -3.76 5.27
C LEU A 101 -8.87 -2.31 5.25
N ARG A 102 -7.90 -2.02 4.39
CA ARG A 102 -7.40 -0.67 4.11
C ARG A 102 -7.81 -0.27 2.70
N GLY A 103 -8.48 0.87 2.57
CA GLY A 103 -8.86 1.41 1.27
C GLY A 103 -7.63 1.75 0.43
N PHE A 104 -7.63 1.24 -0.80
CA PHE A 104 -6.66 1.59 -1.83
C PHE A 104 -7.42 2.02 -3.08
N PRO A 105 -7.93 3.27 -3.12
CA PRO A 105 -8.73 3.78 -4.22
C PRO A 105 -8.01 3.70 -5.57
N LEU A 106 -8.64 3.10 -6.58
CA LEU A 106 -8.14 3.10 -7.96
C LEU A 106 -8.76 4.25 -8.77
N ASN A 107 -9.83 4.84 -8.25
CA ASN A 107 -10.59 5.90 -8.91
C ASN A 107 -11.40 6.70 -7.88
N PRO A 108 -12.01 7.85 -8.26
CA PRO A 108 -12.80 8.67 -7.34
C PRO A 108 -14.01 7.98 -6.69
N LEU A 109 -14.58 6.95 -7.33
CA LEU A 109 -15.69 6.19 -6.73
C LEU A 109 -15.22 5.37 -5.54
N ASP A 110 -14.02 4.80 -5.60
CA ASP A 110 -13.42 4.09 -4.47
C ASP A 110 -13.16 5.04 -3.30
N THR A 111 -12.64 6.26 -3.58
CA THR A 111 -12.45 7.28 -2.55
C THR A 111 -13.78 7.61 -1.88
N ALA A 112 -14.83 7.90 -2.65
CA ALA A 112 -16.16 8.17 -2.13
C ALA A 112 -16.70 7.01 -1.27
N ALA A 113 -16.54 5.79 -1.74
CA ALA A 113 -16.99 4.59 -1.04
C ALA A 113 -16.31 4.40 0.32
N PHE A 114 -14.98 4.58 0.40
CA PHE A 114 -14.24 4.48 1.66
C PHE A 114 -14.52 5.65 2.61
N MET A 115 -14.79 6.86 2.08
CA MET A 115 -15.29 7.96 2.90
C MET A 115 -16.63 7.60 3.54
N LEU A 116 -17.57 7.08 2.76
CA LEU A 116 -18.90 6.63 3.24
C LEU A 116 -18.76 5.49 4.26
N ALA A 117 -17.88 4.53 4.02
CA ALA A 117 -17.62 3.45 4.98
C ALA A 117 -17.02 3.96 6.30
N ARG A 118 -16.24 5.04 6.27
CA ARG A 118 -15.66 5.70 7.45
C ARG A 118 -16.58 6.68 8.15
N ALA A 119 -17.76 6.95 7.61
CA ALA A 119 -18.75 7.81 8.26
C ALA A 119 -19.07 7.31 9.69
N ASP A 120 -19.50 8.24 10.55
CA ASP A 120 -19.85 7.95 11.96
C ASP A 120 -18.71 7.27 12.75
N GLY A 121 -17.46 7.65 12.44
CA GLY A 121 -16.27 7.06 13.07
C GLY A 121 -16.00 5.62 12.65
N GLY A 122 -16.54 5.20 11.50
CA GLY A 122 -16.33 3.86 10.95
C GLY A 122 -17.12 2.75 11.65
N ARG A 123 -18.14 3.11 12.45
CA ARG A 123 -18.97 2.15 13.20
C ARG A 123 -19.54 1.05 12.30
N HIS A 124 -19.87 1.37 11.06
CA HIS A 124 -20.48 0.47 10.08
C HIS A 124 -19.54 0.14 8.93
N TYR A 125 -18.21 0.28 9.12
CA TYR A 125 -17.21 0.15 8.08
C TYR A 125 -17.36 -1.13 7.28
N TYR A 126 -17.35 -2.29 7.95
CA TYR A 126 -17.47 -3.57 7.27
C TYR A 126 -18.87 -3.82 6.69
N ALA A 127 -19.92 -3.42 7.37
CA ALA A 127 -21.28 -3.57 6.85
C ALA A 127 -21.46 -2.80 5.53
N ILE A 128 -20.83 -1.62 5.41
CA ILE A 128 -20.88 -0.79 4.19
C ILE A 128 -19.97 -1.38 3.11
N THR A 129 -18.72 -1.73 3.44
CA THR A 129 -17.80 -2.30 2.45
C THR A 129 -18.27 -3.65 1.94
N ASP A 130 -18.78 -4.53 2.81
CA ASP A 130 -19.34 -5.83 2.42
C ASP A 130 -20.53 -5.65 1.47
N LEU A 131 -21.45 -4.72 1.78
CA LEU A 131 -22.58 -4.39 0.90
C LEU A 131 -22.11 -3.87 -0.47
N LEU A 132 -21.09 -3.02 -0.50
CA LEU A 132 -20.52 -2.48 -1.73
C LEU A 132 -19.85 -3.56 -2.57
N PHE A 133 -19.11 -4.50 -1.97
CA PHE A 133 -18.54 -5.64 -2.67
C PHE A 133 -19.61 -6.60 -3.17
N GLU A 134 -20.56 -6.99 -2.32
CA GLU A 134 -21.63 -7.90 -2.67
C GLU A 134 -22.45 -7.41 -3.86
N ARG A 135 -22.71 -6.10 -3.88
CA ARG A 135 -23.55 -5.46 -4.90
C ARG A 135 -22.73 -4.74 -5.98
N GLN A 136 -21.42 -4.98 -6.07
CA GLN A 136 -20.52 -4.27 -6.98
C GLN A 136 -21.06 -4.18 -8.40
N ALA A 137 -21.57 -5.29 -8.97
CA ALA A 137 -22.08 -5.33 -10.32
C ALA A 137 -23.28 -4.39 -10.56
N THR A 138 -24.04 -4.06 -9.51
CA THR A 138 -25.27 -3.25 -9.64
C THR A 138 -25.01 -1.75 -9.54
N TRP A 139 -23.90 -1.34 -8.90
CA TRP A 139 -23.60 0.07 -8.72
C TRP A 139 -22.33 0.53 -9.44
N ALA A 140 -21.23 -0.25 -9.38
CA ALA A 140 -19.93 0.21 -9.87
C ALA A 140 -19.87 0.34 -11.39
N PHE A 141 -20.67 -0.44 -12.11
CA PHE A 141 -20.73 -0.46 -13.56
C PHE A 141 -22.05 0.14 -14.11
N ALA A 142 -22.84 0.78 -13.26
CA ALA A 142 -24.05 1.48 -13.68
C ALA A 142 -23.70 2.72 -14.55
N PRO A 143 -24.62 3.22 -15.39
CA PRO A 143 -24.40 4.45 -16.16
C PRO A 143 -24.07 5.66 -15.30
N ASN A 144 -24.64 5.74 -14.09
CA ASN A 144 -24.36 6.76 -13.07
C ASN A 144 -23.95 6.05 -11.76
N PRO A 145 -22.69 5.62 -11.62
CA PRO A 145 -22.25 4.78 -10.49
C PRO A 145 -22.40 5.46 -9.12
N LEU A 146 -22.20 6.77 -9.05
CA LEU A 146 -22.33 7.52 -7.79
C LEU A 146 -23.80 7.56 -7.32
N ASP A 147 -24.73 7.77 -8.23
CA ASP A 147 -26.18 7.73 -7.92
C ASP A 147 -26.60 6.31 -7.52
N ALA A 148 -26.14 5.30 -8.24
CA ALA A 148 -26.41 3.91 -7.90
C ALA A 148 -25.87 3.51 -6.52
N MET A 149 -24.67 3.99 -6.17
CA MET A 149 -24.08 3.83 -4.82
C MET A 149 -24.93 4.55 -3.76
N ARG A 150 -25.39 5.77 -4.05
CA ARG A 150 -26.28 6.52 -3.14
C ARG A 150 -27.59 5.73 -2.88
N ASP A 151 -28.21 5.23 -3.93
CA ASP A 151 -29.46 4.46 -3.82
C ASP A 151 -29.24 3.15 -3.04
N LEU A 152 -28.13 2.46 -3.28
CA LEU A 152 -27.74 1.27 -2.55
C LEU A 152 -27.58 1.56 -1.05
N LEU A 153 -26.87 2.63 -0.69
CA LEU A 153 -26.57 2.96 0.70
C LEU A 153 -27.76 3.56 1.48
N ARG A 154 -28.86 3.86 0.83
CA ARG A 154 -30.11 4.25 1.53
C ARG A 154 -30.57 3.16 2.52
N GLN A 155 -30.43 1.89 2.17
CA GLN A 155 -30.74 0.78 3.09
C GLN A 155 -29.79 0.68 4.27
N ALA A 156 -28.58 1.26 4.14
CA ALA A 156 -27.59 1.37 5.23
C ALA A 156 -27.73 2.68 6.04
N GLY A 157 -28.84 3.41 5.87
CA GLY A 157 -29.15 4.61 6.64
C GLY A 157 -28.51 5.90 6.10
N PHE A 158 -28.09 5.92 4.84
CA PHE A 158 -27.66 7.15 4.17
C PHE A 158 -28.84 7.78 3.44
N ASP A 159 -29.45 8.82 4.01
CA ASP A 159 -30.25 9.73 3.23
C ASP A 159 -29.35 10.61 2.35
N ARG A 160 -29.98 11.41 1.47
CA ARG A 160 -29.23 12.27 0.55
C ARG A 160 -28.35 13.27 1.29
N ALA A 161 -28.87 13.91 2.31
CA ALA A 161 -28.16 14.94 3.06
C ALA A 161 -26.90 14.37 3.74
N LYS A 162 -27.03 13.22 4.41
CA LYS A 162 -25.91 12.51 5.04
C LYS A 162 -24.88 12.06 3.99
N PHE A 163 -25.34 11.50 2.88
CA PHE A 163 -24.46 11.07 1.79
C PHE A 163 -23.60 12.22 1.27
N ASP A 164 -24.26 13.34 0.93
CA ASP A 164 -23.60 14.53 0.38
C ASP A 164 -22.67 15.18 1.44
N ALA A 165 -23.07 15.22 2.72
CA ALA A 165 -22.24 15.73 3.81
C ALA A 165 -20.95 14.91 4.03
N VAL A 166 -21.03 13.58 3.97
CA VAL A 166 -19.85 12.72 4.10
C VAL A 166 -18.89 12.94 2.92
N LEU A 167 -19.40 13.08 1.70
CA LEU A 167 -18.54 13.32 0.54
C LEU A 167 -17.91 14.72 0.53
N ALA A 168 -18.47 15.67 1.29
CA ALA A 168 -17.90 17.00 1.50
C ALA A 168 -16.88 17.05 2.66
N ASP A 169 -16.69 15.94 3.41
CA ASP A 169 -15.76 15.88 4.53
C ASP A 169 -14.31 15.76 4.05
N GLN A 170 -13.59 16.89 4.08
CA GLN A 170 -12.19 16.94 3.65
C GLN A 170 -11.28 16.06 4.52
N ALA A 171 -11.56 15.89 5.80
CA ALA A 171 -10.73 15.07 6.67
C ALA A 171 -10.84 13.58 6.33
N LEU A 172 -12.02 13.10 5.97
CA LEU A 172 -12.22 11.74 5.46
C LEU A 172 -11.55 11.55 4.09
N TYR A 173 -11.68 12.51 3.19
CA TYR A 173 -11.01 12.49 1.90
C TYR A 173 -9.48 12.39 2.05
N ASP A 174 -8.90 13.25 2.87
CA ASP A 174 -7.47 13.27 3.14
C ASP A 174 -6.99 11.97 3.80
N HIS A 175 -7.80 11.41 4.71
CA HIS A 175 -7.48 10.13 5.34
C HIS A 175 -7.38 9.00 4.31
N VAL A 176 -8.41 8.83 3.48
CA VAL A 176 -8.47 7.75 2.48
C VAL A 176 -7.30 7.84 1.50
N ASN A 177 -7.04 9.04 0.97
CA ASN A 177 -5.94 9.23 0.01
C ASN A 177 -4.56 9.11 0.66
N ARG A 178 -4.41 9.48 1.94
CA ARG A 178 -3.14 9.31 2.67
C ARG A 178 -2.81 7.84 2.90
N VAL A 179 -3.79 7.01 3.21
CA VAL A 179 -3.59 5.55 3.35
C VAL A 179 -3.09 4.96 2.04
N GLN A 180 -3.69 5.34 0.91
CA GLN A 180 -3.25 4.91 -0.41
C GLN A 180 -1.83 5.40 -0.73
N ALA A 181 -1.56 6.71 -0.56
CA ALA A 181 -0.27 7.31 -0.88
C ALA A 181 0.86 6.61 -0.09
N ARG A 182 0.68 6.41 1.22
CA ARG A 182 1.66 5.69 2.04
C ARG A 182 1.85 4.25 1.61
N ALA A 183 0.77 3.56 1.24
CA ALA A 183 0.87 2.19 0.74
C ALA A 183 1.69 2.12 -0.57
N MET A 184 1.55 3.11 -1.45
CA MET A 184 2.35 3.21 -2.67
C MET A 184 3.81 3.55 -2.37
N GLU A 185 4.06 4.57 -1.54
CA GLU A 185 5.39 5.13 -1.28
C GLU A 185 6.24 4.24 -0.37
N GLU A 186 5.64 3.71 0.70
CA GLU A 186 6.37 3.00 1.75
C GLU A 186 6.34 1.48 1.58
N LEU A 187 5.26 0.93 1.01
CA LEU A 187 5.11 -0.52 0.79
C LEU A 187 5.22 -0.92 -0.69
N GLY A 188 5.30 0.03 -1.62
CA GLY A 188 5.37 -0.25 -3.07
C GLY A 188 4.14 -0.99 -3.59
N ILE A 189 2.95 -0.72 -3.07
CA ILE A 189 1.70 -1.33 -3.53
C ILE A 189 1.22 -0.59 -4.77
N HIS A 190 0.96 -1.33 -5.85
CA HIS A 190 0.49 -0.77 -7.13
C HIS A 190 -0.73 -1.50 -7.69
N ALA A 191 -1.24 -2.52 -7.02
CA ALA A 191 -2.37 -3.33 -7.47
C ALA A 191 -3.26 -3.77 -6.30
N THR A 192 -4.52 -4.10 -6.62
CA THR A 192 -5.51 -4.63 -5.67
C THR A 192 -6.09 -5.97 -6.14
N PRO A 193 -6.39 -6.88 -5.24
CA PRO A 193 -6.03 -6.82 -3.82
C PRO A 193 -4.53 -7.06 -3.61
N THR A 194 -3.94 -6.42 -2.61
CA THR A 194 -2.65 -6.80 -2.04
C THR A 194 -2.88 -7.19 -0.59
N LEU A 195 -2.48 -8.41 -0.25
CA LEU A 195 -2.70 -9.01 1.07
C LEU A 195 -1.36 -9.10 1.81
N PHE A 196 -1.42 -8.89 3.12
CA PHE A 196 -0.30 -9.17 4.01
C PHE A 196 -0.74 -10.12 5.11
N VAL A 197 -0.02 -11.24 5.23
CA VAL A 197 -0.15 -12.13 6.36
C VAL A 197 1.05 -11.83 7.27
N ASN A 198 0.81 -11.18 8.39
CA ASN A 198 1.84 -10.46 9.14
C ASN A 198 2.56 -9.49 8.18
N ASN A 199 3.87 -9.58 8.04
CA ASN A 199 4.62 -8.75 7.09
C ASN A 199 4.85 -9.42 5.72
N ALA A 200 4.38 -10.67 5.51
CA ALA A 200 4.54 -11.38 4.25
C ALA A 200 3.51 -10.90 3.22
N ARG A 201 3.99 -10.30 2.13
CA ARG A 201 3.18 -9.76 1.05
C ARG A 201 2.73 -10.83 0.08
N HIS A 202 1.47 -10.78 -0.31
CA HIS A 202 0.85 -11.60 -1.35
C HIS A 202 0.09 -10.69 -2.32
N GLU A 203 0.51 -10.65 -3.58
CA GLU A 203 -0.19 -9.90 -4.62
C GLU A 203 -1.30 -10.74 -5.23
N GLY A 204 -2.44 -10.10 -5.49
CA GLY A 204 -3.63 -10.77 -5.98
C GLY A 204 -4.40 -11.52 -4.89
N THR A 205 -5.28 -12.40 -5.32
CA THR A 205 -6.16 -13.17 -4.42
C THR A 205 -5.46 -14.41 -3.89
N LEU A 206 -5.54 -14.62 -2.56
CA LEU A 206 -5.26 -15.92 -1.95
C LEU A 206 -6.53 -16.76 -1.95
N THR A 207 -6.42 -18.07 -2.23
CA THR A 207 -7.51 -19.00 -1.94
C THR A 207 -7.54 -19.33 -0.44
N ALA A 208 -8.68 -19.84 0.04
CA ALA A 208 -8.79 -20.22 1.45
C ALA A 208 -7.79 -21.34 1.82
N GLU A 209 -7.55 -22.27 0.90
CA GLU A 209 -6.59 -23.37 1.07
C GLU A 209 -5.15 -22.86 1.14
N ALA A 210 -4.76 -21.93 0.23
CA ALA A 210 -3.44 -21.31 0.27
C ALA A 210 -3.22 -20.52 1.57
N PHE A 211 -4.27 -19.84 2.06
CA PHE A 211 -4.22 -19.16 3.35
C PHE A 211 -4.06 -20.17 4.52
N ASP A 212 -4.80 -21.27 4.50
CA ASP A 212 -4.70 -22.33 5.49
C ASP A 212 -3.26 -22.88 5.58
N GLU A 213 -2.61 -23.13 4.43
CA GLU A 213 -1.22 -23.57 4.38
C GLU A 213 -0.24 -22.58 4.99
N ILE A 214 -0.49 -21.28 4.85
CA ILE A 214 0.33 -20.23 5.47
C ILE A 214 0.14 -20.26 6.98
N ILE A 215 -1.11 -20.24 7.45
CA ILE A 215 -1.44 -20.14 8.87
C ILE A 215 -0.94 -21.36 9.68
N ILE A 216 -1.02 -22.54 9.10
CA ILE A 216 -0.56 -23.78 9.78
C ILE A 216 0.95 -23.76 10.04
N LYS A 217 1.73 -23.07 9.21
CA LYS A 217 3.19 -22.94 9.36
C LYS A 217 3.61 -21.84 10.35
N LEU A 218 2.68 -20.97 10.75
CA LEU A 218 2.97 -19.89 11.71
C LEU A 218 2.85 -20.41 13.15
N PRO A 219 3.64 -19.86 14.09
CA PRO A 219 3.54 -20.20 15.51
C PRO A 219 2.12 -19.96 16.05
N ALA A 220 1.69 -20.81 16.98
CA ALA A 220 0.40 -20.70 17.64
C ALA A 220 0.37 -19.57 18.66
#